data_7a7a07f70b90d8e36f53c54923695c72
#
_entry.id   7a7a07f70b90d8e36f53c54923695c72
#
_cell.length_a   1.000
_cell.length_b   1.000
_cell.length_c   1.000
_cell.angle_alpha   90.00
_cell.angle_beta   90.00
_cell.angle_gamma   90.00
#
_symmetry.space_group_name_H-M   'P 1'
#
loop_
_entity.id
_entity.type
_entity.pdbx_description
1 polymer ?
#
loop_
_entity_poly.entity_id
_entity_poly.type
_entity_poly.pdbx_seq_one_letter_code
_entity_poly.pdbx_strand_id
1 'polypeptide(L)'
;MSLYKELTVQQWLSSLMASFFEEGRDKVSVHIARCKKPHTIAEKLILPAAIEIVETMFGDNFAKELQTIPLSNDTVSRRIDDIAEDVEQQLFGKLRDKLFSIQLDEATDSNKDAHFIANVRFWDGMSAVKELLFCKPIKLKATAMALFDILNNFINEANIEWKNCVGICTDGARIMSGGFKSIQALVKQKTPLCIWTHCMIHREALASKEISPGLNIVLMTVVTVVNYIKMRPP
;
A
#
# COMPACT_ATOMS: atom_id res chain seq x y z
N MET A 1 35.34 27.51 24.71
CA MET A 1 35.68 28.08 23.39
C MET A 1 34.85 27.40 22.33
N SER A 2 33.73 28.02 21.98
CA SER A 2 32.73 27.52 21.06
C SER A 2 33.24 27.70 19.61
N LEU A 3 33.44 26.58 18.89
CA LEU A 3 33.73 26.58 17.48
C LEU A 3 32.37 26.65 16.71
N TYR A 4 31.78 27.82 16.66
CA TYR A 4 30.82 28.13 15.62
C TYR A 4 31.62 28.32 14.30
N LYS A 5 31.62 27.32 13.46
CA LYS A 5 31.97 27.51 12.05
C LYS A 5 30.91 28.44 11.48
N GLU A 6 31.26 29.69 11.19
CA GLU A 6 30.46 30.55 10.33
C GLU A 6 30.40 29.88 8.94
N LEU A 7 29.28 29.25 8.65
CA LEU A 7 28.97 28.84 7.28
C LEU A 7 28.93 30.12 6.45
N THR A 8 29.73 30.20 5.40
CA THR A 8 29.66 31.33 4.46
C THR A 8 28.23 31.39 3.89
N VAL A 9 27.77 32.59 3.53
CA VAL A 9 26.45 32.81 2.91
C VAL A 9 26.25 31.85 1.72
N GLN A 10 27.33 31.57 0.98
CA GLN A 10 27.30 30.67 -0.16
C GLN A 10 27.10 29.18 0.24
N GLN A 11 27.70 28.75 1.35
CA GLN A 11 27.46 27.40 1.90
C GLN A 11 26.04 27.26 2.46
N TRP A 12 25.51 28.31 3.06
CA TRP A 12 24.14 28.34 3.55
C TRP A 12 23.12 28.29 2.39
N LEU A 13 23.33 29.11 1.32
CA LEU A 13 22.51 29.08 0.10
C LEU A 13 22.57 27.72 -0.59
N SER A 14 23.75 27.11 -0.71
CA SER A 14 23.88 25.76 -1.29
C SER A 14 23.15 24.71 -0.47
N SER A 15 23.22 24.77 0.85
CA SER A 15 22.49 23.86 1.74
C SER A 15 20.96 24.06 1.65
N LEU A 16 20.50 25.31 1.55
CA LEU A 16 19.10 25.65 1.38
C LEU A 16 18.56 25.15 0.05
N MET A 17 19.29 25.38 -1.06
CA MET A 17 18.93 24.88 -2.40
C MET A 17 18.89 23.35 -2.43
N ALA A 18 19.86 22.67 -1.81
CA ALA A 18 19.83 21.21 -1.71
C ALA A 18 18.58 20.72 -0.98
N SER A 19 18.16 21.38 0.10
CA SER A 19 16.93 21.05 0.82
C SER A 19 15.67 21.24 -0.05
N PHE A 20 15.60 22.33 -0.84
CA PHE A 20 14.47 22.55 -1.76
C PHE A 20 14.41 21.50 -2.87
N PHE A 21 15.58 21.07 -3.39
CA PHE A 21 15.62 20.03 -4.41
C PHE A 21 15.22 18.66 -3.85
N GLU A 22 15.61 18.35 -2.62
CA GLU A 22 15.16 17.13 -1.93
C GLU A 22 13.64 17.15 -1.72
N GLU A 23 13.09 18.25 -1.22
CA GLU A 23 11.65 18.41 -1.04
C GLU A 23 10.89 18.29 -2.37
N GLY A 24 11.40 18.89 -3.44
CA GLY A 24 10.82 18.78 -4.79
C GLY A 24 10.82 17.35 -5.29
N ARG A 25 11.94 16.64 -5.16
CA ARG A 25 12.06 15.21 -5.51
C ARG A 25 11.06 14.36 -4.75
N ASP A 26 10.93 14.61 -3.45
CA ASP A 26 10.04 13.83 -2.58
C ASP A 26 8.58 14.04 -2.97
N LYS A 27 8.18 15.29 -3.23
CA LYS A 27 6.84 15.62 -3.73
C LYS A 27 6.53 14.92 -5.06
N VAL A 28 7.47 14.92 -6.01
CA VAL A 28 7.32 14.22 -7.29
C VAL A 28 7.18 12.72 -7.09
N SER A 29 7.99 12.11 -6.24
CA SER A 29 7.94 10.68 -5.92
C SER A 29 6.58 10.28 -5.31
N VAL A 30 6.06 11.08 -4.36
CA VAL A 30 4.72 10.89 -3.78
C VAL A 30 3.62 10.99 -4.83
N HIS A 31 3.71 11.97 -5.75
CA HIS A 31 2.73 12.11 -6.82
C HIS A 31 2.72 10.93 -7.78
N ILE A 32 3.91 10.45 -8.17
CA ILE A 32 4.05 9.26 -9.03
C ILE A 32 3.40 8.05 -8.37
N ALA A 33 3.70 7.79 -7.10
CA ALA A 33 3.13 6.69 -6.34
C ALA A 33 1.59 6.80 -6.23
N ARG A 34 1.07 7.97 -5.88
CA ARG A 34 -0.39 8.24 -5.80
C ARG A 34 -1.11 8.06 -7.13
N CYS A 35 -0.47 8.46 -8.23
CA CYS A 35 -1.02 8.30 -9.57
C CYS A 35 -0.83 6.88 -10.13
N LYS A 36 -0.19 5.97 -9.38
CA LYS A 36 0.10 4.59 -9.80
C LYS A 36 0.83 4.53 -11.14
N LYS A 37 1.76 5.46 -11.36
CA LYS A 37 2.56 5.53 -12.59
C LYS A 37 3.93 4.87 -12.36
N PRO A 38 4.54 4.32 -13.44
CA PRO A 38 5.91 3.81 -13.35
C PRO A 38 6.88 4.93 -12.92
N HIS A 39 7.84 4.62 -12.06
CA HIS A 39 8.82 5.60 -11.57
C HIS A 39 9.69 6.17 -12.69
N THR A 40 9.86 5.45 -13.81
CA THR A 40 10.55 5.93 -15.03
C THR A 40 9.93 7.20 -15.64
N ILE A 41 8.68 7.52 -15.30
CA ILE A 41 8.01 8.74 -15.82
C ILE A 41 8.67 10.01 -15.32
N ALA A 42 9.34 9.98 -14.16
CA ALA A 42 10.04 11.11 -13.60
C ALA A 42 11.16 11.59 -14.54
N GLU A 43 11.98 10.66 -14.99
CA GLU A 43 13.13 10.91 -15.85
C GLU A 43 12.72 11.17 -17.31
N LYS A 44 11.72 10.42 -17.81
CA LYS A 44 11.37 10.44 -19.25
C LYS A 44 10.35 11.52 -19.62
N LEU A 45 9.55 12.00 -18.67
CA LEU A 45 8.50 12.98 -18.96
C LEU A 45 8.50 14.17 -18.01
N ILE A 46 8.49 13.94 -16.69
CA ILE A 46 8.28 15.04 -15.74
C ILE A 46 9.43 16.03 -15.75
N LEU A 47 10.65 15.55 -15.62
CA LEU A 47 11.83 16.42 -15.60
C LEU A 47 12.04 17.15 -16.92
N PRO A 48 12.03 16.50 -18.11
CA PRO A 48 12.14 17.21 -19.38
C PRO A 48 11.06 18.27 -19.58
N ALA A 49 9.79 17.94 -19.33
CA ALA A 49 8.70 18.89 -19.47
C ALA A 49 8.82 20.09 -18.52
N ALA A 50 9.26 19.87 -17.28
CA ALA A 50 9.49 20.95 -16.32
C ALA A 50 10.64 21.88 -16.77
N ILE A 51 11.70 21.33 -17.32
CA ILE A 51 12.84 22.09 -17.86
C ILE A 51 12.36 22.97 -19.02
N GLU A 52 11.65 22.43 -20.01
CA GLU A 52 11.12 23.19 -21.17
C GLU A 52 10.19 24.33 -20.75
N ILE A 53 9.30 24.08 -19.78
CA ILE A 53 8.38 25.12 -19.26
C ILE A 53 9.19 26.24 -18.58
N VAL A 54 10.11 25.90 -17.70
CA VAL A 54 10.90 26.88 -16.94
C VAL A 54 11.86 27.64 -17.84
N GLU A 55 12.46 26.99 -18.82
CA GLU A 55 13.30 27.65 -19.84
C GLU A 55 12.50 28.71 -20.62
N THR A 56 11.30 28.35 -21.05
CA THR A 56 10.40 29.26 -21.80
C THR A 56 9.95 30.44 -20.93
N MET A 57 9.65 30.23 -19.65
CA MET A 57 9.09 31.27 -18.77
C MET A 57 10.16 32.15 -18.11
N PHE A 58 11.31 31.59 -17.75
CA PHE A 58 12.28 32.22 -16.86
C PHE A 58 13.72 32.22 -17.42
N GLY A 59 13.96 31.53 -18.55
CA GLY A 59 15.26 31.46 -19.24
C GLY A 59 16.15 30.33 -18.73
N ASP A 60 17.28 30.14 -19.44
CA ASP A 60 18.18 29.00 -19.33
C ASP A 60 18.82 28.81 -17.95
N ASN A 61 19.02 29.89 -17.18
CA ASN A 61 19.67 29.77 -15.88
C ASN A 61 18.84 28.96 -14.88
N PHE A 62 17.54 29.20 -14.83
CA PHE A 62 16.63 28.45 -13.98
C PHE A 62 16.40 27.00 -14.48
N ALA A 63 16.37 26.82 -15.80
CA ALA A 63 16.28 25.49 -16.40
C ALA A 63 17.48 24.60 -16.04
N LYS A 64 18.70 25.16 -16.01
CA LYS A 64 19.92 24.45 -15.58
C LYS A 64 19.86 24.01 -14.13
N GLU A 65 19.26 24.79 -13.24
CA GLU A 65 19.08 24.40 -11.85
C GLU A 65 18.14 23.19 -11.71
N LEU A 66 17.06 23.13 -12.49
CA LEU A 66 16.15 21.98 -12.51
C LEU A 66 16.84 20.69 -12.96
N GLN A 67 17.80 20.76 -13.87
CA GLN A 67 18.57 19.60 -14.32
C GLN A 67 19.37 18.93 -13.19
N THR A 68 19.65 19.66 -12.11
CA THR A 68 20.36 19.12 -10.94
C THR A 68 19.48 18.31 -10.00
N ILE A 69 18.14 18.37 -10.16
CA ILE A 69 17.22 17.60 -9.33
C ILE A 69 17.37 16.11 -9.65
N PRO A 70 17.68 15.26 -8.65
CA PRO A 70 17.92 13.84 -8.86
C PRO A 70 16.61 13.08 -9.05
N LEU A 71 16.06 13.09 -10.26
CA LEU A 71 14.84 12.38 -10.66
C LEU A 71 15.11 11.16 -11.55
N SER A 72 16.30 10.55 -11.42
CA SER A 72 16.58 9.29 -12.10
C SER A 72 15.64 8.17 -11.61
N ASN A 73 15.41 7.21 -12.48
CA ASN A 73 14.58 6.03 -12.19
C ASN A 73 14.90 5.38 -10.83
N ASP A 74 16.19 5.13 -10.57
CA ASP A 74 16.65 4.47 -9.34
C ASP A 74 16.48 5.37 -8.11
N THR A 75 16.64 6.68 -8.26
CA THR A 75 16.47 7.64 -7.16
C THR A 75 15.00 7.71 -6.75
N VAL A 76 14.09 7.79 -7.73
CA VAL A 76 12.64 7.83 -7.46
C VAL A 76 12.17 6.51 -6.88
N SER A 77 12.66 5.37 -7.38
CA SER A 77 12.32 4.04 -6.84
C SER A 77 12.70 3.95 -5.37
N ARG A 78 13.98 4.22 -5.04
CA ARG A 78 14.44 4.20 -3.63
C ARG A 78 13.62 5.15 -2.74
N ARG A 79 13.28 6.32 -3.25
CA ARG A 79 12.50 7.28 -2.47
C ARG A 79 11.07 6.82 -2.20
N ILE A 80 10.46 6.13 -3.16
CA ILE A 80 9.15 5.49 -2.96
C ILE A 80 9.25 4.38 -1.90
N ASP A 81 10.33 3.60 -1.92
CA ASP A 81 10.57 2.54 -0.92
C ASP A 81 10.78 3.13 0.49
N ASP A 82 11.59 4.20 0.62
CA ASP A 82 11.79 4.92 1.90
C ASP A 82 10.46 5.45 2.47
N ILE A 83 9.61 6.04 1.60
CA ILE A 83 8.30 6.55 1.99
C ILE A 83 7.37 5.41 2.41
N ALA A 84 7.41 4.27 1.72
CA ALA A 84 6.62 3.09 2.05
C ALA A 84 7.03 2.53 3.42
N GLU A 85 8.33 2.46 3.70
CA GLU A 85 8.86 2.02 4.99
C GLU A 85 8.43 2.97 6.14
N ASP A 86 8.51 4.28 5.94
CA ASP A 86 8.07 5.27 6.94
C ASP A 86 6.57 5.11 7.25
N VAL A 87 5.72 4.99 6.23
CA VAL A 87 4.27 4.75 6.40
C VAL A 87 4.01 3.45 7.16
N GLU A 88 4.75 2.38 6.84
CA GLU A 88 4.64 1.09 7.52
C GLU A 88 5.03 1.21 9.01
N GLN A 89 6.14 1.88 9.33
CA GLN A 89 6.58 2.09 10.71
C GLN A 89 5.59 2.94 11.52
N GLN A 90 4.98 3.95 10.90
CA GLN A 90 3.91 4.73 11.53
C GLN A 90 2.68 3.86 11.83
N LEU A 91 2.30 2.96 10.92
CA LEU A 91 1.21 2.02 11.16
C LEU A 91 1.54 1.06 12.30
N PHE A 92 2.74 0.51 12.35
CA PHE A 92 3.18 -0.37 13.44
C PHE A 92 3.13 0.34 14.79
N GLY A 93 3.59 1.60 14.85
CA GLY A 93 3.47 2.43 16.06
C GLY A 93 2.03 2.55 16.55
N LYS A 94 1.07 2.70 15.62
CA LYS A 94 -0.36 2.78 15.96
C LYS A 94 -0.94 1.46 16.46
N LEU A 95 -0.46 0.32 15.96
CA LEU A 95 -1.01 -1.01 16.25
C LEU A 95 -0.49 -1.65 17.54
N ARG A 96 0.70 -1.24 18.03
CA ARG A 96 1.32 -1.85 19.22
C ARG A 96 0.44 -1.82 20.45
N ASP A 97 -0.29 -0.72 20.65
CA ASP A 97 -1.10 -0.50 21.88
C ASP A 97 -2.62 -0.53 21.60
N LYS A 98 -3.05 -0.96 20.41
CA LYS A 98 -4.46 -0.93 20.04
C LYS A 98 -4.99 -2.32 19.71
N LEU A 99 -6.26 -2.51 20.04
CA LEU A 99 -7.00 -3.67 19.53
C LEU A 99 -7.24 -3.50 18.03
N PHE A 100 -7.01 -4.58 17.29
CA PHE A 100 -7.18 -4.57 15.84
C PHE A 100 -7.83 -5.87 15.33
N SER A 101 -8.35 -5.82 14.13
CA SER A 101 -8.78 -6.99 13.37
C SER A 101 -8.05 -7.04 12.03
N ILE A 102 -7.83 -8.25 11.51
CA ILE A 102 -7.13 -8.48 10.25
C ILE A 102 -8.12 -9.03 9.23
N GLN A 103 -8.08 -8.51 8.01
CA GLN A 103 -8.75 -9.09 6.86
C GLN A 103 -7.69 -9.67 5.93
N LEU A 104 -7.81 -10.96 5.63
CA LEU A 104 -6.91 -11.70 4.73
C LEU A 104 -7.61 -12.02 3.43
N ASP A 105 -6.86 -11.90 2.33
CA ASP A 105 -7.34 -12.22 0.99
C ASP A 105 -6.17 -12.71 0.11
N GLU A 106 -6.48 -13.48 -0.93
CA GLU A 106 -5.54 -13.84 -1.98
C GLU A 106 -5.96 -13.16 -3.28
N ALA A 107 -5.02 -12.53 -3.96
CA ALA A 107 -5.26 -11.93 -5.27
C ALA A 107 -4.19 -12.37 -6.27
N THR A 108 -4.56 -12.41 -7.53
CA THR A 108 -3.63 -12.67 -8.63
C THR A 108 -3.45 -11.38 -9.43
N ASP A 109 -2.22 -11.00 -9.68
CA ASP A 109 -1.90 -9.81 -10.46
C ASP A 109 -2.02 -10.05 -11.99
N SER A 110 -1.72 -9.02 -12.79
CA SER A 110 -1.74 -9.10 -14.25
C SER A 110 -0.71 -10.07 -14.83
N ASN A 111 0.36 -10.37 -14.11
CA ASN A 111 1.42 -11.32 -14.49
C ASN A 111 1.08 -12.76 -14.08
N LYS A 112 -0.08 -12.97 -13.45
CA LYS A 112 -0.54 -14.23 -12.86
C LYS A 112 0.23 -14.67 -11.61
N ASP A 113 0.93 -13.74 -10.95
CA ASP A 113 1.56 -13.99 -9.68
C ASP A 113 0.55 -13.88 -8.54
N ALA A 114 0.53 -14.87 -7.66
CA ALA A 114 -0.36 -14.87 -6.50
C ALA A 114 0.22 -14.02 -5.37
N HIS A 115 -0.63 -13.20 -4.76
CA HIS A 115 -0.28 -12.30 -3.66
C HIS A 115 -1.16 -12.57 -2.45
N PHE A 116 -0.54 -12.60 -1.28
CA PHE A 116 -1.23 -12.62 -0.01
C PHE A 116 -1.38 -11.20 0.52
N ILE A 117 -2.62 -10.77 0.70
CA ILE A 117 -2.98 -9.42 1.10
C ILE A 117 -3.55 -9.45 2.50
N ALA A 118 -2.99 -8.64 3.39
CA ALA A 118 -3.53 -8.40 4.71
C ALA A 118 -3.90 -6.92 4.87
N ASN A 119 -5.13 -6.66 5.27
CA ASN A 119 -5.58 -5.35 5.72
C ASN A 119 -5.81 -5.41 7.22
N VAL A 120 -5.55 -4.31 7.92
CA VAL A 120 -5.82 -4.16 9.33
C VAL A 120 -6.92 -3.12 9.55
N ARG A 121 -7.76 -3.35 10.55
CA ARG A 121 -8.77 -2.40 10.99
C ARG A 121 -8.63 -2.17 12.48
N PHE A 122 -8.56 -0.91 12.89
CA PHE A 122 -8.41 -0.50 14.29
C PHE A 122 -9.13 0.83 14.53
N TRP A 123 -9.25 1.20 15.81
CA TRP A 123 -9.81 2.49 16.21
C TRP A 123 -8.70 3.51 16.41
N ASP A 124 -8.73 4.65 15.71
CA ASP A 124 -7.69 5.69 15.82
C ASP A 124 -7.94 6.73 16.92
N GLY A 125 -9.05 6.61 17.62
CA GLY A 125 -9.53 7.55 18.63
C GLY A 125 -10.77 8.33 18.18
N MET A 126 -11.03 8.43 16.86
CA MET A 126 -12.18 9.12 16.29
C MET A 126 -13.06 8.21 15.44
N SER A 127 -12.45 7.32 14.66
CA SER A 127 -13.15 6.45 13.73
C SER A 127 -12.47 5.08 13.60
N ALA A 128 -13.19 4.14 12.99
CA ALA A 128 -12.60 2.88 12.56
C ALA A 128 -11.83 3.08 11.26
N VAL A 129 -10.52 2.94 11.33
CA VAL A 129 -9.60 3.09 10.20
C VAL A 129 -9.28 1.71 9.62
N LYS A 130 -9.17 1.63 8.28
CA LYS A 130 -8.70 0.45 7.55
C LYS A 130 -7.46 0.83 6.77
N GLU A 131 -6.38 0.09 6.99
CA GLU A 131 -5.09 0.27 6.32
C GLU A 131 -4.60 -1.04 5.71
N LEU A 132 -3.75 -0.94 4.68
CA LEU A 132 -3.03 -2.09 4.15
C LEU A 132 -1.92 -2.46 5.14
N LEU A 133 -1.94 -3.70 5.65
CA LEU A 133 -0.89 -4.20 6.52
C LEU A 133 0.30 -4.70 5.70
N PHE A 134 0.04 -5.54 4.69
CA PHE A 134 1.02 -5.95 3.69
C PHE A 134 0.36 -6.51 2.43
N CYS A 135 1.14 -6.55 1.34
CA CYS A 135 0.87 -7.31 0.12
C CYS A 135 2.15 -8.07 -0.24
N LYS A 136 2.18 -9.39 -0.01
CA LYS A 136 3.39 -10.21 -0.21
C LYS A 136 3.17 -11.28 -1.28
N PRO A 137 4.13 -11.50 -2.21
CA PRO A 137 4.00 -12.55 -3.21
C PRO A 137 4.04 -13.93 -2.55
N ILE A 138 3.23 -14.85 -3.05
CA ILE A 138 3.19 -16.24 -2.64
C ILE A 138 4.12 -17.02 -3.57
N LYS A 139 5.35 -17.30 -3.12
CA LYS A 139 6.39 -17.98 -3.93
C LYS A 139 6.22 -19.48 -4.05
N LEU A 140 5.40 -20.09 -3.18
CA LEU A 140 5.18 -21.52 -3.09
C LEU A 140 3.69 -21.83 -3.17
N LYS A 141 3.34 -23.15 -3.21
CA LYS A 141 1.93 -23.55 -3.13
C LYS A 141 1.29 -22.94 -1.89
N ALA A 142 0.20 -22.22 -2.07
CA ALA A 142 -0.56 -21.62 -0.98
C ALA A 142 -1.11 -22.73 -0.06
N THR A 143 -0.46 -22.94 1.08
CA THR A 143 -0.96 -23.78 2.16
C THR A 143 -1.28 -22.90 3.36
N ALA A 144 -2.24 -23.32 4.20
CA ALA A 144 -2.59 -22.57 5.39
C ALA A 144 -1.38 -22.29 6.30
N MET A 145 -0.46 -23.23 6.40
CA MET A 145 0.77 -23.07 7.20
C MET A 145 1.67 -22.00 6.57
N ALA A 146 1.95 -22.10 5.26
CA ALA A 146 2.83 -21.14 4.58
C ALA A 146 2.27 -19.70 4.65
N LEU A 147 0.97 -19.52 4.46
CA LEU A 147 0.32 -18.20 4.59
C LEU A 147 0.33 -17.71 6.05
N PHE A 148 0.11 -18.61 7.01
CA PHE A 148 0.20 -18.27 8.42
C PHE A 148 1.62 -17.88 8.82
N ASP A 149 2.65 -18.56 8.32
CA ASP A 149 4.06 -18.23 8.59
C ASP A 149 4.40 -16.83 8.04
N ILE A 150 3.93 -16.47 6.84
CA ILE A 150 4.09 -15.12 6.29
C ILE A 150 3.47 -14.09 7.25
N LEU A 151 2.24 -14.32 7.69
CA LEU A 151 1.52 -13.41 8.59
C LEU A 151 2.20 -13.34 9.97
N ASN A 152 2.55 -14.48 10.55
CA ASN A 152 3.15 -14.56 11.88
C ASN A 152 4.54 -13.91 11.93
N ASN A 153 5.37 -14.15 10.91
CA ASN A 153 6.68 -13.51 10.81
C ASN A 153 6.53 -11.98 10.70
N PHE A 154 5.61 -11.51 9.86
CA PHE A 154 5.35 -10.09 9.72
C PHE A 154 4.90 -9.43 11.04
N ILE A 155 3.95 -10.04 11.76
CA ILE A 155 3.47 -9.55 13.06
C ILE A 155 4.61 -9.48 14.08
N ASN A 156 5.48 -10.52 14.10
CA ASN A 156 6.63 -10.56 15.01
C ASN A 156 7.69 -9.50 14.65
N GLU A 157 8.05 -9.36 13.38
CA GLU A 157 9.01 -8.36 12.88
C GLU A 157 8.53 -6.92 13.16
N ALA A 158 7.22 -6.68 13.06
CA ALA A 158 6.58 -5.41 13.39
C ALA A 158 6.49 -5.12 14.91
N ASN A 159 6.86 -6.07 15.78
CA ASN A 159 6.67 -6.01 17.23
C ASN A 159 5.21 -5.73 17.62
N ILE A 160 4.27 -6.34 16.90
CA ILE A 160 2.84 -6.28 17.17
C ILE A 160 2.46 -7.54 17.99
N GLU A 161 1.66 -7.36 19.03
CA GLU A 161 1.28 -8.47 19.88
C GLU A 161 -0.02 -9.15 19.39
N TRP A 162 0.04 -10.46 19.21
CA TRP A 162 -1.13 -11.26 18.83
C TRP A 162 -2.31 -11.13 19.80
N LYS A 163 -2.06 -10.87 21.08
CA LYS A 163 -3.14 -10.67 22.08
C LYS A 163 -4.05 -9.48 21.75
N ASN A 164 -3.57 -8.51 20.96
CA ASN A 164 -4.32 -7.34 20.53
C ASN A 164 -5.18 -7.62 19.29
N CYS A 165 -5.01 -8.78 18.63
CA CYS A 165 -5.82 -9.18 17.49
C CYS A 165 -7.14 -9.79 17.98
N VAL A 166 -8.24 -9.02 17.90
CA VAL A 166 -9.56 -9.42 18.36
C VAL A 166 -10.45 -10.00 17.27
N GLY A 167 -10.06 -9.89 16.01
CA GLY A 167 -10.86 -10.37 14.89
C GLY A 167 -10.03 -10.74 13.67
N ILE A 168 -10.48 -11.76 12.95
CA ILE A 168 -9.95 -12.14 11.64
C ILE A 168 -11.10 -12.33 10.66
N CYS A 169 -10.99 -11.73 9.49
CA CYS A 169 -11.93 -11.84 8.40
C CYS A 169 -11.26 -12.48 7.20
N THR A 170 -11.81 -13.57 6.67
CA THR A 170 -11.30 -14.26 5.49
C THR A 170 -12.44 -14.62 4.57
N ASP A 171 -12.14 -15.13 3.37
CA ASP A 171 -13.12 -15.84 2.56
C ASP A 171 -13.48 -17.21 3.19
N GLY A 172 -14.42 -17.94 2.54
CA GLY A 172 -14.83 -19.27 2.94
C GLY A 172 -13.94 -20.40 2.41
N ALA A 173 -12.82 -20.12 1.78
CA ALA A 173 -11.93 -21.14 1.23
C ALA A 173 -11.40 -22.07 2.33
N ARG A 174 -11.23 -23.35 1.99
CA ARG A 174 -10.82 -24.37 2.98
C ARG A 174 -9.48 -24.05 3.65
N ILE A 175 -8.57 -23.39 2.94
CA ILE A 175 -7.26 -22.94 3.45
C ILE A 175 -7.46 -21.84 4.50
N MET A 176 -8.40 -20.94 4.26
CA MET A 176 -8.64 -19.77 5.10
C MET A 176 -9.49 -20.10 6.35
N SER A 177 -10.59 -20.83 6.19
CA SER A 177 -11.62 -21.03 7.22
C SER A 177 -12.00 -22.48 7.49
N GLY A 178 -11.32 -23.46 6.90
CA GLY A 178 -11.55 -24.88 7.17
C GLY A 178 -11.12 -25.28 8.58
N GLY A 179 -11.50 -26.47 9.03
CA GLY A 179 -11.30 -26.96 10.40
C GLY A 179 -9.89 -26.78 11.00
N PHE A 180 -9.27 -27.83 11.53
CA PHE A 180 -8.07 -27.77 12.39
C PHE A 180 -6.76 -27.24 11.72
N LYS A 181 -6.68 -27.14 10.41
CA LYS A 181 -5.46 -26.77 9.68
C LYS A 181 -5.65 -25.56 8.77
N SER A 182 -6.60 -24.68 9.06
CA SER A 182 -6.80 -23.42 8.34
C SER A 182 -6.03 -22.27 8.97
N ILE A 183 -5.88 -21.15 8.25
CA ILE A 183 -5.30 -19.92 8.82
C ILE A 183 -6.07 -19.48 10.05
N GLN A 184 -7.41 -19.53 9.99
CA GLN A 184 -8.29 -19.23 11.14
C GLN A 184 -7.91 -20.06 12.37
N ALA A 185 -7.74 -21.38 12.21
CA ALA A 185 -7.40 -22.26 13.31
C ALA A 185 -6.00 -21.95 13.89
N LEU A 186 -5.03 -21.64 13.04
CA LEU A 186 -3.67 -21.28 13.45
C LEU A 186 -3.63 -19.93 14.16
N VAL A 187 -4.36 -18.92 13.68
CA VAL A 187 -4.50 -17.63 14.37
C VAL A 187 -5.18 -17.81 15.72
N LYS A 188 -6.21 -18.65 15.81
CA LYS A 188 -6.91 -18.93 17.06
C LYS A 188 -6.03 -19.62 18.12
N GLN A 189 -5.00 -20.34 17.71
CA GLN A 189 -3.98 -20.87 18.64
C GLN A 189 -3.11 -19.77 19.25
N LYS A 190 -2.85 -18.69 18.53
CA LYS A 190 -2.09 -17.53 19.02
C LYS A 190 -2.94 -16.59 19.87
N THR A 191 -4.18 -16.42 19.48
CA THR A 191 -5.15 -15.53 20.18
C THR A 191 -6.52 -16.20 20.28
N PRO A 192 -6.78 -16.96 21.37
CA PRO A 192 -8.00 -17.77 21.51
C PRO A 192 -9.30 -16.95 21.52
N LEU A 193 -9.21 -15.68 21.91
CA LEU A 193 -10.37 -14.76 21.96
C LEU A 193 -10.69 -14.12 20.60
N CYS A 194 -9.87 -14.36 19.58
CA CYS A 194 -10.09 -13.80 18.26
C CYS A 194 -11.37 -14.35 17.62
N ILE A 195 -12.23 -13.47 17.15
CA ILE A 195 -13.49 -13.81 16.48
C ILE A 195 -13.23 -13.90 14.99
N TRP A 196 -13.58 -15.03 14.39
CA TRP A 196 -13.56 -15.17 12.93
C TRP A 196 -14.88 -14.69 12.32
N THR A 197 -14.77 -13.98 11.18
CA THR A 197 -15.91 -13.58 10.35
C THR A 197 -15.66 -13.96 8.90
N HIS A 198 -16.68 -14.42 8.22
CA HIS A 198 -16.62 -14.64 6.79
C HIS A 198 -16.77 -13.30 6.05
N CYS A 199 -15.92 -13.02 5.09
CA CYS A 199 -15.96 -11.79 4.28
C CYS A 199 -17.33 -11.64 3.60
N MET A 200 -18.01 -10.52 3.88
CA MET A 200 -19.36 -10.26 3.36
C MET A 200 -19.38 -10.17 1.83
N ILE A 201 -18.37 -9.57 1.22
CA ILE A 201 -18.25 -9.46 -0.24
C ILE A 201 -18.20 -10.85 -0.88
N HIS A 202 -17.42 -11.79 -0.29
CA HIS A 202 -17.39 -13.17 -0.77
C HIS A 202 -18.72 -13.91 -0.55
N ARG A 203 -19.40 -13.65 0.57
CA ARG A 203 -20.74 -14.21 0.82
C ARG A 203 -21.78 -13.69 -0.17
N GLU A 204 -21.76 -12.40 -0.46
CA GLU A 204 -22.63 -11.80 -1.48
C GLU A 204 -22.35 -12.37 -2.87
N ALA A 205 -21.07 -12.54 -3.24
CA ALA A 205 -20.68 -13.17 -4.49
C ALA A 205 -21.13 -14.63 -4.58
N LEU A 206 -21.13 -15.38 -3.47
CA LEU A 206 -21.67 -16.75 -3.43
C LEU A 206 -23.20 -16.74 -3.57
N ALA A 207 -23.89 -15.88 -2.81
CA ALA A 207 -25.34 -15.76 -2.88
C ALA A 207 -25.83 -15.35 -4.26
N SER A 208 -25.07 -14.46 -4.96
CA SER A 208 -25.42 -14.02 -6.31
C SER A 208 -25.37 -15.15 -7.36
N LYS A 209 -24.65 -16.25 -7.09
CA LYS A 209 -24.62 -17.42 -7.98
C LYS A 209 -25.89 -18.29 -7.91
N GLU A 210 -26.64 -18.16 -6.81
CA GLU A 210 -27.86 -18.95 -6.54
C GLU A 210 -29.14 -18.16 -6.77
N ILE A 211 -29.06 -16.95 -7.31
CA ILE A 211 -30.24 -16.12 -7.60
C ILE A 211 -31.02 -16.71 -8.79
N SER A 212 -32.35 -16.45 -8.80
CA SER A 212 -33.21 -16.90 -9.87
C SER A 212 -32.77 -16.38 -11.25
N PRO A 213 -33.05 -17.11 -12.36
CA PRO A 213 -32.64 -16.69 -13.71
C PRO A 213 -33.08 -15.28 -14.07
N GLY A 214 -34.26 -14.84 -13.66
CA GLY A 214 -34.77 -13.49 -13.92
C GLY A 214 -33.94 -12.40 -13.21
N LEU A 215 -33.59 -12.62 -11.94
CA LEU A 215 -32.73 -11.69 -11.19
C LEU A 215 -31.28 -11.70 -11.72
N ASN A 216 -30.80 -12.85 -12.21
CA ASN A 216 -29.47 -12.93 -12.80
C ASN A 216 -29.36 -12.06 -14.07
N ILE A 217 -30.39 -12.05 -14.92
CA ILE A 217 -30.42 -11.17 -16.10
C ILE A 217 -30.31 -9.70 -15.67
N VAL A 218 -31.06 -9.28 -14.65
CA VAL A 218 -31.00 -7.91 -14.13
C VAL A 218 -29.60 -7.59 -13.59
N LEU A 219 -29.02 -8.48 -12.79
CA LEU A 219 -27.67 -8.31 -12.25
C LEU A 219 -26.63 -8.15 -13.35
N MET A 220 -26.65 -9.03 -14.34
CA MET A 220 -25.71 -8.98 -15.47
C MET A 220 -25.86 -7.70 -16.30
N THR A 221 -27.11 -7.23 -16.48
CA THR A 221 -27.37 -5.96 -17.16
C THR A 221 -26.76 -4.77 -16.36
N VAL A 222 -26.98 -4.72 -15.06
CA VAL A 222 -26.39 -3.68 -14.19
C VAL A 222 -24.88 -3.71 -14.23
N VAL A 223 -24.27 -4.89 -14.11
CA VAL A 223 -22.80 -5.06 -14.18
C VAL A 223 -22.26 -4.56 -15.52
N THR A 224 -22.94 -4.90 -16.63
CA THR A 224 -22.54 -4.43 -17.97
C THR A 224 -22.60 -2.91 -18.08
N VAL A 225 -23.67 -2.29 -17.59
CA VAL A 225 -23.81 -0.82 -17.59
C VAL A 225 -22.74 -0.15 -16.74
N VAL A 226 -22.49 -0.65 -15.52
CA VAL A 226 -21.48 -0.11 -14.64
C VAL A 226 -20.07 -0.23 -15.25
N ASN A 227 -19.75 -1.37 -15.85
CA ASN A 227 -18.45 -1.56 -16.50
C ASN A 227 -18.30 -0.65 -17.72
N TYR A 228 -19.37 -0.47 -18.52
CA TYR A 228 -19.38 0.46 -19.65
C TYR A 228 -19.10 1.92 -19.20
N ILE A 229 -19.71 2.36 -18.08
CA ILE A 229 -19.47 3.70 -17.53
C ILE A 229 -18.03 3.83 -17.03
N LYS A 230 -17.54 2.82 -16.31
CA LYS A 230 -16.16 2.81 -15.77
C LYS A 230 -15.05 2.81 -16.83
N MET A 231 -15.33 2.25 -18.02
CA MET A 231 -14.35 2.21 -19.12
C MET A 231 -14.31 3.52 -19.93
N ARG A 232 -15.21 4.46 -19.70
CA ARG A 232 -15.14 5.78 -20.32
C ARG A 232 -14.36 6.70 -19.41
N PRO A 233 -13.23 7.26 -19.86
CA PRO A 233 -12.57 8.34 -19.14
C PRO A 233 -13.51 9.56 -19.04
N PRO A 234 -13.42 10.32 -17.96
CA PRO A 234 -14.16 11.57 -17.79
C PRO A 234 -13.81 12.58 -18.87
#